data_627cfd741f28511c747238b0f802e852
#
_entry.id   627cfd741f28511c747238b0f802e852
#
_cell.length_a   1.000
_cell.length_b   1.000
_cell.length_c   1.000
_cell.angle_alpha   90.00
_cell.angle_beta   90.00
_cell.angle_gamma   90.00
#
_symmetry.space_group_name_H-M   'P 1'
#
loop_
_entity.id
_entity.type
_entity.pdbx_description
1 polymer ?
#
loop_
_entity_poly.entity_id
_entity_poly.type
_entity_poly.pdbx_seq_one_letter_code
_entity_poly.pdbx_strand_id
1 'polypeptide(L)'
;MIDTENDRLETKLYENIKLKMNRTTGLSELNAWRNSLKEMYITLNDSDIPKDAGVAIEYNIPQTSKRVDFLISGYGWNGKGNVVIVELKQWEKLASIDGQDAIVETYTGGANRRVVHPCYQAWSYAALIRDYNEYVQDNEIGLHPCAYLHNYPRSENDPLDKEQYQDIMEETPAFTYGQRESLRTFIKKQIVTGDKEDTLLKIEHGKIKPSKQLQDALVNMLKGNQEFVMLDEQKVVYESILDYSCQCQKDGKKRTIIVEGGPGTGKTVVAINLLAELTNRMQFVQYVSKNAAPRTVYQFKLKGHMRKNSVDNLFKGSGSYTEAPRNSVGTLLADEAHRLNEKSGMFQNMGENQIKEIIHAAACSVFFIDESQRVTLSDIGSVAEIEKWAALEKSEVIKMQLVSQFRCNGSDGYLAWLDQALEIRDTANYDLDGIDYDIRICDTPAEMESIVVEKNRARNRARILAGYCWNWPKATRNNTNYHDIEIGDYSISWNLDGGDAFAISEESIHEAGCIHTSQGLEFDYVGVIIGDDMRFENGKVITDYTKRARTDNSLKGIKTLAKKDKEKADQVADEIIKNTYRTLMTRGMKGCYVYCTDTALAEYLKKLLKQK
;
A
#
# COMPACT_ATOMS: atom_id res chain seq x y z
N MET A 1 -6.98 19.38 -29.29
CA MET A 1 -6.66 20.75 -29.74
C MET A 1 -7.91 21.61 -29.90
N ILE A 2 -8.88 21.24 -30.77
CA ILE A 2 -10.15 22.01 -30.96
C ILE A 2 -10.94 22.19 -29.64
N ASP A 3 -10.96 21.19 -28.78
CA ASP A 3 -11.67 21.27 -27.49
C ASP A 3 -11.01 22.23 -26.51
N THR A 4 -9.69 22.40 -26.60
CA THR A 4 -8.95 23.39 -25.77
C THR A 4 -9.20 24.81 -26.27
N GLU A 5 -9.30 25.00 -27.60
CA GLU A 5 -9.62 26.29 -28.21
C GLU A 5 -11.04 26.78 -27.83
N ASN A 6 -11.96 25.85 -27.59
CA ASN A 6 -13.35 26.14 -27.28
C ASN A 6 -13.68 26.10 -25.77
N ASP A 7 -12.67 26.06 -24.89
CA ASP A 7 -12.85 25.94 -23.43
C ASP A 7 -13.78 24.77 -23.00
N ARG A 8 -13.74 23.65 -23.76
CA ARG A 8 -14.59 22.47 -23.49
C ARG A 8 -13.81 21.27 -22.94
N LEU A 9 -12.48 21.35 -22.94
CA LEU A 9 -11.65 20.20 -22.59
C LEU A 9 -11.81 19.81 -21.12
N GLU A 10 -11.81 20.79 -20.21
CA GLU A 10 -12.01 20.52 -18.79
C GLU A 10 -13.41 19.97 -18.47
N THR A 11 -14.44 20.40 -19.22
CA THR A 11 -15.79 19.86 -19.08
C THR A 11 -15.84 18.38 -19.53
N LYS A 12 -15.22 18.05 -20.66
CA LYS A 12 -15.10 16.68 -21.13
C LYS A 12 -14.29 15.79 -20.20
N LEU A 13 -13.20 16.29 -19.64
CA LEU A 13 -12.40 15.58 -18.62
C LEU A 13 -13.24 15.31 -17.38
N TYR A 14 -13.95 16.31 -16.88
CA TYR A 14 -14.83 16.15 -15.73
C TYR A 14 -15.90 15.09 -15.96
N GLU A 15 -16.58 15.13 -17.13
CA GLU A 15 -17.60 14.15 -17.51
C GLU A 15 -17.00 12.74 -17.61
N ASN A 16 -15.84 12.59 -18.25
CA ASN A 16 -15.16 11.29 -18.37
C ASN A 16 -14.69 10.74 -17.01
N ILE A 17 -14.13 11.57 -16.14
CA ILE A 17 -13.71 11.15 -14.79
C ILE A 17 -14.93 10.76 -13.96
N LYS A 18 -16.01 11.53 -14.04
CA LYS A 18 -17.26 11.20 -13.37
C LYS A 18 -17.86 9.88 -13.87
N LEU A 19 -17.82 9.62 -15.17
CA LEU A 19 -18.35 8.40 -15.78
C LEU A 19 -17.46 7.17 -15.49
N LYS A 20 -16.13 7.32 -15.66
CA LYS A 20 -15.19 6.18 -15.54
C LYS A 20 -14.79 5.87 -14.10
N MET A 21 -14.73 6.87 -13.23
CA MET A 21 -14.18 6.73 -11.88
C MET A 21 -15.20 7.02 -10.77
N ASN A 22 -16.44 7.35 -11.13
CA ASN A 22 -17.51 7.74 -10.19
C ASN A 22 -17.07 8.78 -9.14
N ARG A 23 -16.17 9.70 -9.53
CA ARG A 23 -15.56 10.71 -8.68
C ARG A 23 -15.99 12.11 -9.12
N THR A 24 -16.30 12.97 -8.15
CA THR A 24 -16.54 14.41 -8.39
C THR A 24 -15.24 15.20 -8.18
N THR A 25 -14.93 16.08 -9.11
CA THR A 25 -13.74 16.94 -9.09
C THR A 25 -14.09 18.31 -8.53
N GLY A 26 -13.25 18.84 -7.65
CA GLY A 26 -13.44 20.16 -7.05
C GLY A 26 -13.18 21.33 -8.05
N LEU A 27 -13.79 22.50 -7.80
CA LEU A 27 -13.59 23.68 -8.64
C LEU A 27 -12.12 24.12 -8.76
N SER A 28 -11.31 23.92 -7.74
CA SER A 28 -9.87 24.21 -7.75
C SER A 28 -9.10 23.32 -8.72
N GLU A 29 -9.44 22.05 -8.78
CA GLU A 29 -8.83 21.08 -9.70
C GLU A 29 -9.23 21.36 -11.16
N LEU A 30 -10.50 21.70 -11.41
CA LEU A 30 -10.97 22.13 -12.73
C LEU A 30 -10.24 23.38 -13.24
N ASN A 31 -10.02 24.37 -12.38
CA ASN A 31 -9.27 25.57 -12.74
C ASN A 31 -7.77 25.25 -12.99
N ALA A 32 -7.22 24.33 -12.21
CA ALA A 32 -5.85 23.86 -12.41
C ALA A 32 -5.71 23.19 -13.80
N TRP A 33 -6.62 22.31 -14.17
CA TRP A 33 -6.63 21.70 -15.52
C TRP A 33 -6.72 22.76 -16.62
N ARG A 34 -7.67 23.72 -16.52
CA ARG A 34 -7.82 24.76 -17.51
C ARG A 34 -6.50 25.49 -17.79
N ASN A 35 -5.82 25.92 -16.76
CA ASN A 35 -4.57 26.67 -16.90
C ASN A 35 -3.43 25.80 -17.46
N SER A 36 -3.20 24.62 -16.87
CA SER A 36 -2.10 23.74 -17.25
C SER A 36 -2.29 23.16 -18.67
N LEU A 37 -3.52 22.76 -19.02
CA LEU A 37 -3.82 22.24 -20.36
C LEU A 37 -3.73 23.31 -21.43
N LYS A 38 -4.03 24.58 -21.12
CA LYS A 38 -3.82 25.72 -22.02
C LYS A 38 -2.33 25.90 -22.32
N GLU A 39 -1.47 25.81 -21.30
CA GLU A 39 -0.02 25.89 -21.48
C GLU A 39 0.51 24.73 -22.34
N MET A 40 0.02 23.52 -22.12
CA MET A 40 0.39 22.36 -22.97
C MET A 40 -0.14 22.50 -24.39
N TYR A 41 -1.37 23.00 -24.60
CA TYR A 41 -1.89 23.30 -25.93
C TYR A 41 -0.97 24.26 -26.69
N ILE A 42 -0.60 25.39 -26.06
CA ILE A 42 0.31 26.36 -26.70
C ILE A 42 1.68 25.73 -26.98
N THR A 43 2.16 24.86 -26.09
CA THR A 43 3.43 24.15 -26.25
C THR A 43 3.39 23.20 -27.45
N LEU A 44 2.31 22.42 -27.60
CA LEU A 44 2.16 21.42 -28.67
C LEU A 44 1.72 22.01 -30.01
N ASN A 45 1.22 23.24 -30.03
CA ASN A 45 0.83 23.93 -31.27
C ASN A 45 2.08 24.45 -32.01
N ASP A 46 2.84 23.53 -32.56
CA ASP A 46 4.08 23.75 -33.28
C ASP A 46 4.10 22.86 -34.54
N SER A 47 4.63 23.37 -35.65
CA SER A 47 4.64 22.67 -36.95
C SER A 47 5.48 21.40 -36.96
N ASP A 48 6.50 21.33 -36.11
CA ASP A 48 7.45 20.22 -36.07
C ASP A 48 7.03 19.12 -35.07
N ILE A 49 5.96 19.34 -34.31
CA ILE A 49 5.35 18.30 -33.48
C ILE A 49 4.29 17.58 -34.31
N PRO A 50 4.39 16.25 -34.49
CA PRO A 50 3.43 15.49 -35.30
C PRO A 50 2.00 15.66 -34.80
N LYS A 51 1.07 15.99 -35.71
CA LYS A 51 -0.34 16.19 -35.37
C LYS A 51 -1.06 14.90 -34.99
N ASP A 52 -0.50 13.76 -35.35
CA ASP A 52 -0.93 12.40 -35.06
C ASP A 52 -0.14 11.78 -33.89
N ALA A 53 0.59 12.58 -33.10
CA ALA A 53 1.13 12.13 -31.82
C ALA A 53 -0.01 11.75 -30.86
N GLY A 54 0.14 10.62 -30.15
CA GLY A 54 -0.81 10.21 -29.12
C GLY A 54 -0.73 11.14 -27.91
N VAL A 55 -1.88 11.46 -27.32
CA VAL A 55 -1.96 12.28 -26.11
C VAL A 55 -2.89 11.63 -25.09
N ALA A 56 -2.44 11.50 -23.84
CA ALA A 56 -3.28 11.16 -22.73
C ALA A 56 -3.17 12.22 -21.62
N ILE A 57 -4.28 12.51 -20.98
CA ILE A 57 -4.41 13.51 -19.91
C ILE A 57 -4.97 12.81 -18.69
N GLU A 58 -4.42 13.10 -17.50
CA GLU A 58 -4.81 12.45 -16.25
C GLU A 58 -4.77 10.92 -16.37
N TYR A 59 -3.66 10.43 -16.97
CA TYR A 59 -3.48 9.01 -17.23
C TYR A 59 -3.30 8.24 -15.91
N ASN A 60 -4.20 7.28 -15.66
CA ASN A 60 -4.11 6.45 -14.48
C ASN A 60 -2.95 5.45 -14.60
N ILE A 61 -2.01 5.48 -13.67
CA ILE A 61 -0.92 4.50 -13.63
C ILE A 61 -1.50 3.17 -13.15
N PRO A 62 -1.42 2.11 -13.96
CA PRO A 62 -1.97 0.80 -13.57
C PRO A 62 -1.49 0.34 -12.19
N GLN A 63 -2.37 -0.29 -11.42
CA GLN A 63 -2.13 -0.75 -10.03
C GLN A 63 -1.88 0.35 -9.00
N THR A 64 -2.15 1.60 -9.33
CA THR A 64 -2.04 2.70 -8.37
C THR A 64 -3.27 3.61 -8.44
N SER A 65 -3.49 4.40 -7.40
CA SER A 65 -4.45 5.51 -7.44
C SER A 65 -3.84 6.79 -8.04
N LYS A 66 -2.63 6.72 -8.58
CA LYS A 66 -1.89 7.87 -9.11
C LYS A 66 -2.15 8.08 -10.58
N ARG A 67 -2.07 9.35 -10.98
CA ARG A 67 -2.27 9.79 -12.36
C ARG A 67 -1.11 10.63 -12.82
N VAL A 68 -0.73 10.45 -14.08
CA VAL A 68 0.20 11.34 -14.77
C VAL A 68 -0.58 12.46 -15.41
N ASP A 69 -0.18 13.70 -15.17
CA ASP A 69 -0.90 14.87 -15.68
C ASP A 69 -1.01 14.87 -17.20
N PHE A 70 0.11 14.59 -17.90
CA PHE A 70 0.14 14.64 -19.35
C PHE A 70 1.15 13.66 -19.97
N LEU A 71 0.71 12.88 -20.96
CA LEU A 71 1.55 11.97 -21.77
C LEU A 71 1.49 12.34 -23.25
N ILE A 72 2.63 12.18 -23.92
CA ILE A 72 2.74 12.35 -25.39
C ILE A 72 3.48 11.15 -25.95
N SER A 73 2.89 10.43 -26.93
CA SER A 73 3.52 9.27 -27.57
C SER A 73 3.75 9.46 -29.06
N GLY A 74 4.74 8.76 -29.57
CA GLY A 74 5.11 8.72 -30.96
C GLY A 74 6.43 7.96 -31.15
N TYR A 75 7.11 8.16 -32.27
CA TYR A 75 8.35 7.44 -32.58
C TYR A 75 9.52 8.39 -32.69
N GLY A 76 10.67 7.96 -32.16
CA GLY A 76 11.93 8.67 -32.25
C GLY A 76 12.63 8.44 -33.61
N TRP A 77 13.79 9.07 -33.80
CA TRP A 77 14.65 8.92 -34.99
C TRP A 77 15.09 7.48 -35.25
N ASN A 78 15.20 6.68 -34.19
CA ASN A 78 15.55 5.26 -34.27
C ASN A 78 14.38 4.35 -34.62
N GLY A 79 13.20 4.91 -34.87
CA GLY A 79 11.98 4.16 -35.14
C GLY A 79 11.39 3.41 -33.93
N LYS A 80 11.93 3.59 -32.72
CA LYS A 80 11.37 3.03 -31.50
C LYS A 80 10.27 3.94 -30.94
N GLY A 81 9.28 3.32 -30.30
CA GLY A 81 8.21 4.04 -29.59
C GLY A 81 8.78 4.81 -28.40
N ASN A 82 8.33 6.04 -28.24
CA ASN A 82 8.69 6.91 -27.12
C ASN A 82 7.45 7.51 -26.48
N VAL A 83 7.51 7.72 -25.17
CA VAL A 83 6.49 8.44 -24.41
C VAL A 83 7.18 9.53 -23.58
N VAL A 84 6.78 10.78 -23.79
CA VAL A 84 7.17 11.90 -22.93
C VAL A 84 6.14 12.01 -21.82
N ILE A 85 6.61 12.03 -20.57
CA ILE A 85 5.81 12.14 -19.36
C ILE A 85 6.01 13.55 -18.81
N VAL A 86 4.95 14.35 -18.73
CA VAL A 86 5.03 15.73 -18.24
C VAL A 86 4.24 15.89 -16.96
N GLU A 87 4.91 16.17 -15.87
CA GLU A 87 4.31 16.57 -14.60
C GLU A 87 4.09 18.08 -14.59
N LEU A 88 2.86 18.54 -14.39
CA LEU A 88 2.46 19.94 -14.50
C LEU A 88 2.30 20.59 -13.13
N LYS A 89 2.97 21.70 -12.88
CA LYS A 89 2.87 22.45 -11.61
C LYS A 89 2.57 23.93 -11.88
N GLN A 90 1.61 24.44 -11.10
CA GLN A 90 1.25 25.88 -11.11
C GLN A 90 1.88 26.66 -9.95
N TRP A 91 2.93 26.12 -9.37
CA TRP A 91 3.61 26.78 -8.24
C TRP A 91 4.26 28.07 -8.70
N GLU A 92 4.17 29.09 -7.88
CA GLU A 92 4.83 30.38 -8.08
C GLU A 92 6.11 30.51 -7.25
N LYS A 93 6.20 29.71 -6.17
CA LYS A 93 7.33 29.71 -5.23
C LYS A 93 7.66 28.29 -4.80
N LEU A 94 8.93 28.07 -4.53
CA LEU A 94 9.47 26.82 -4.08
C LEU A 94 10.65 27.09 -3.15
N ALA A 95 10.83 26.28 -2.12
CA ALA A 95 12.00 26.28 -1.25
C ALA A 95 12.59 24.89 -1.13
N SER A 96 13.90 24.79 -1.09
CA SER A 96 14.62 23.55 -0.79
C SER A 96 14.58 23.27 0.71
N ILE A 97 14.62 21.98 1.09
CA ILE A 97 14.72 21.54 2.47
C ILE A 97 16.05 20.83 2.64
N ASP A 98 16.95 21.42 3.44
CA ASP A 98 18.30 20.89 3.60
C ASP A 98 18.27 19.47 4.18
N GLY A 99 19.07 18.59 3.58
CA GLY A 99 19.23 17.20 4.00
C GLY A 99 18.06 16.27 3.63
N GLN A 100 17.04 16.75 2.90
CA GLN A 100 15.96 15.92 2.37
C GLN A 100 16.11 15.76 0.87
N ASP A 101 16.34 14.53 0.46
CA ASP A 101 16.40 14.16 -0.95
C ASP A 101 14.99 14.15 -1.56
N ALA A 102 14.84 14.75 -2.74
CA ALA A 102 13.61 14.77 -3.54
C ALA A 102 12.36 15.38 -2.84
N ILE A 103 12.53 16.23 -1.81
CA ILE A 103 11.43 16.94 -1.13
C ILE A 103 11.67 18.45 -1.22
N VAL A 104 10.60 19.19 -1.49
CA VAL A 104 10.58 20.65 -1.54
C VAL A 104 9.43 21.20 -0.70
N GLU A 105 9.52 22.47 -0.33
CA GLU A 105 8.41 23.19 0.31
C GLU A 105 7.80 24.19 -0.68
N THR A 106 6.48 24.18 -0.77
CA THR A 106 5.73 25.12 -1.61
C THR A 106 4.38 25.45 -0.99
N TYR A 107 3.80 26.58 -1.41
CA TYR A 107 2.45 26.95 -1.02
C TYR A 107 1.44 26.23 -1.90
N THR A 108 0.71 25.29 -1.32
CA THR A 108 -0.34 24.52 -2.00
C THR A 108 -1.45 24.12 -1.04
N GLY A 109 -2.69 24.05 -1.54
CA GLY A 109 -3.84 23.70 -0.71
C GLY A 109 -4.06 24.67 0.47
N GLY A 110 -3.71 25.95 0.31
CA GLY A 110 -3.92 27.00 1.32
C GLY A 110 -2.86 27.08 2.43
N ALA A 111 -1.76 26.32 2.33
CA ALA A 111 -0.65 26.32 3.31
C ALA A 111 0.69 26.00 2.67
N ASN A 112 1.81 26.34 3.36
CA ASN A 112 3.12 25.81 3.00
C ASN A 112 3.16 24.33 3.38
N ARG A 113 3.55 23.51 2.41
CA ARG A 113 3.62 22.05 2.57
C ARG A 113 4.91 21.47 2.01
N ARG A 114 5.41 20.47 2.68
CA ARG A 114 6.45 19.59 2.13
C ARG A 114 5.80 18.65 1.13
N VAL A 115 6.32 18.66 -0.07
CA VAL A 115 5.83 17.85 -1.19
C VAL A 115 7.00 17.24 -1.94
N VAL A 116 6.75 16.22 -2.73
CA VAL A 116 7.75 15.61 -3.59
C VAL A 116 8.24 16.60 -4.64
N HIS A 117 9.55 16.58 -4.91
CA HIS A 117 10.15 17.34 -6.00
C HIS A 117 9.50 16.96 -7.35
N PRO A 118 9.09 17.91 -8.21
CA PRO A 118 8.34 17.60 -9.43
C PRO A 118 9.07 16.64 -10.38
N CYS A 119 10.39 16.78 -10.48
CA CYS A 119 11.20 15.87 -11.30
C CYS A 119 11.22 14.46 -10.72
N TYR A 120 11.32 14.31 -9.39
CA TYR A 120 11.21 12.99 -8.76
C TYR A 120 9.84 12.38 -9.01
N GLN A 121 8.77 13.16 -8.93
CA GLN A 121 7.41 12.69 -9.18
C GLN A 121 7.28 12.14 -10.61
N ALA A 122 7.69 12.90 -11.64
CA ALA A 122 7.68 12.44 -13.03
C ALA A 122 8.58 11.21 -13.25
N TRP A 123 9.78 11.20 -12.65
CA TRP A 123 10.71 10.08 -12.70
C TRP A 123 10.10 8.82 -12.07
N SER A 124 9.50 8.95 -10.90
CA SER A 124 8.91 7.83 -10.18
C SER A 124 7.76 7.18 -10.94
N TYR A 125 6.96 7.97 -11.65
CA TYR A 125 5.89 7.49 -12.51
C TYR A 125 6.44 6.77 -13.75
N ALA A 126 7.49 7.32 -14.38
CA ALA A 126 8.18 6.63 -15.47
C ALA A 126 8.80 5.30 -15.03
N ALA A 127 9.44 5.28 -13.86
CA ALA A 127 10.03 4.08 -13.28
C ALA A 127 8.97 2.99 -13.02
N LEU A 128 7.81 3.37 -12.46
CA LEU A 128 6.69 2.44 -12.27
C LEU A 128 6.21 1.84 -13.59
N ILE A 129 5.94 2.67 -14.58
CA ILE A 129 5.46 2.20 -15.90
C ILE A 129 6.51 1.27 -16.52
N ARG A 130 7.79 1.62 -16.44
CA ARG A 130 8.92 0.81 -16.96
C ARG A 130 9.04 -0.54 -16.26
N ASP A 131 8.93 -0.55 -14.93
CA ASP A 131 9.20 -1.75 -14.13
C ASP A 131 8.04 -2.75 -14.13
N TYR A 132 6.82 -2.28 -14.34
CA TYR A 132 5.63 -3.12 -14.20
C TYR A 132 4.87 -3.38 -15.50
N ASN A 133 5.01 -2.57 -16.54
CA ASN A 133 4.25 -2.74 -17.78
C ASN A 133 4.98 -3.67 -18.76
N GLU A 134 4.38 -4.83 -19.06
CA GLU A 134 4.96 -5.83 -19.96
C GLU A 134 5.14 -5.28 -21.39
N TYR A 135 4.16 -4.53 -21.90
CA TYR A 135 4.25 -3.95 -23.23
C TYR A 135 5.42 -2.97 -23.38
N VAL A 136 5.64 -2.13 -22.36
CA VAL A 136 6.75 -1.17 -22.34
C VAL A 136 8.10 -1.89 -22.36
N GLN A 137 8.23 -2.99 -21.61
CA GLN A 137 9.48 -3.76 -21.54
C GLN A 137 9.72 -4.56 -22.83
N ASP A 138 8.70 -5.27 -23.32
CA ASP A 138 8.85 -6.18 -24.47
C ASP A 138 9.06 -5.42 -25.78
N ASN A 139 8.55 -4.18 -25.89
CA ASN A 139 8.74 -3.31 -27.06
C ASN A 139 9.82 -2.24 -26.84
N GLU A 140 10.54 -2.27 -25.72
CA GLU A 140 11.59 -1.30 -25.39
C GLU A 140 11.14 0.16 -25.56
N ILE A 141 9.91 0.49 -25.12
CA ILE A 141 9.37 1.84 -25.23
C ILE A 141 10.20 2.80 -24.38
N GLY A 142 10.71 3.87 -25.00
CA GLY A 142 11.45 4.90 -24.32
C GLY A 142 10.52 5.78 -23.47
N LEU A 143 10.80 5.88 -22.16
CA LEU A 143 10.04 6.77 -21.26
C LEU A 143 10.91 7.97 -20.90
N HIS A 144 10.44 9.18 -21.20
CA HIS A 144 11.17 10.44 -21.06
C HIS A 144 10.41 11.39 -20.12
N PRO A 145 10.63 11.27 -18.79
CA PRO A 145 9.98 12.13 -17.81
C PRO A 145 10.56 13.55 -17.80
N CYS A 146 9.71 14.54 -17.55
CA CYS A 146 10.08 15.92 -17.28
C CYS A 146 9.02 16.60 -16.40
N ALA A 147 9.38 17.72 -15.79
CA ALA A 147 8.45 18.57 -15.05
C ALA A 147 8.29 19.93 -15.74
N TYR A 148 7.07 20.48 -15.76
CA TYR A 148 6.81 21.82 -16.27
C TYR A 148 6.11 22.68 -15.21
N LEU A 149 6.91 23.55 -14.57
CA LEU A 149 6.45 24.50 -13.56
C LEU A 149 6.14 25.84 -14.25
N HIS A 150 5.04 25.90 -14.96
CA HIS A 150 4.75 26.98 -15.92
C HIS A 150 4.53 28.36 -15.30
N ASN A 151 4.27 28.46 -13.98
CA ASN A 151 4.14 29.72 -13.25
C ASN A 151 5.37 30.08 -12.41
N TYR A 152 6.36 29.19 -12.32
CA TYR A 152 7.53 29.36 -11.47
C TYR A 152 8.68 30.06 -12.22
N PRO A 153 9.00 31.34 -11.88
CA PRO A 153 10.13 32.04 -12.47
C PRO A 153 11.43 31.59 -11.80
N ARG A 154 12.43 31.23 -12.60
CA ARG A 154 13.78 30.93 -12.09
C ARG A 154 14.44 32.17 -11.50
N SER A 155 15.18 31.98 -10.43
CA SER A 155 15.99 32.99 -9.76
C SER A 155 17.47 32.67 -9.82
N GLU A 156 18.33 33.65 -9.51
CA GLU A 156 19.73 33.42 -9.25
C GLU A 156 19.88 32.61 -7.95
N ASN A 157 20.66 31.52 -7.97
CA ASN A 157 20.72 30.52 -6.87
C ASN A 157 19.37 29.83 -6.56
N ASP A 158 18.71 29.38 -7.60
CA ASP A 158 17.40 28.77 -7.53
C ASP A 158 17.38 27.54 -6.59
N PRO A 159 16.33 27.36 -5.76
CA PRO A 159 16.18 26.17 -4.92
C PRO A 159 16.20 24.84 -5.70
N LEU A 160 15.77 24.83 -6.97
CA LEU A 160 15.85 23.63 -7.82
C LEU A 160 17.29 23.22 -8.15
N ASP A 161 18.26 24.16 -8.15
CA ASP A 161 19.65 23.90 -8.52
C ASP A 161 20.52 23.42 -7.34
N LYS A 162 19.90 23.08 -6.19
CA LYS A 162 20.63 22.54 -5.05
C LYS A 162 21.22 21.18 -5.36
N GLU A 163 22.44 20.94 -4.86
CA GLU A 163 23.22 19.71 -5.07
C GLU A 163 22.40 18.43 -4.83
N GLN A 164 21.58 18.43 -3.81
CA GLN A 164 20.72 17.29 -3.43
C GLN A 164 19.67 16.90 -4.50
N TYR A 165 19.38 17.75 -5.48
CA TYR A 165 18.41 17.47 -6.56
C TYR A 165 19.09 17.24 -7.92
N GLN A 166 20.42 17.37 -8.02
CA GLN A 166 21.13 17.31 -9.32
C GLN A 166 20.92 15.96 -10.01
N ASP A 167 21.11 14.85 -9.30
CA ASP A 167 21.01 13.52 -9.89
C ASP A 167 19.62 13.30 -10.53
N ILE A 168 18.54 13.69 -9.85
CA ILE A 168 17.20 13.52 -10.40
C ILE A 168 16.90 14.48 -11.55
N MET A 169 17.47 15.70 -11.52
CA MET A 169 17.27 16.68 -12.58
C MET A 169 18.09 16.39 -13.84
N GLU A 170 19.20 15.65 -13.73
CA GLU A 170 19.94 15.13 -14.89
C GLU A 170 19.11 14.10 -15.68
N GLU A 171 18.40 13.21 -14.98
CA GLU A 171 17.53 12.23 -15.62
C GLU A 171 16.17 12.82 -16.03
N THR A 172 15.66 13.78 -15.28
CA THR A 172 14.31 14.33 -15.44
C THR A 172 14.36 15.86 -15.37
N PRO A 173 14.49 16.54 -16.51
CA PRO A 173 14.65 17.99 -16.53
C PRO A 173 13.40 18.73 -16.06
N ALA A 174 13.62 19.87 -15.37
CA ALA A 174 12.56 20.83 -15.03
C ALA A 174 12.56 21.99 -16.03
N PHE A 175 11.39 22.26 -16.59
CA PHE A 175 11.11 23.45 -17.37
C PHE A 175 10.26 24.42 -16.54
N THR A 176 10.58 25.70 -16.58
CA THR A 176 9.96 26.72 -15.73
C THR A 176 9.34 27.85 -16.57
N TYR A 177 8.76 28.85 -15.91
CA TYR A 177 8.18 30.00 -16.60
C TYR A 177 9.16 30.60 -17.61
N GLY A 178 8.69 30.85 -18.83
CA GLY A 178 9.52 31.35 -19.94
C GLY A 178 10.31 30.29 -20.72
N GLN A 179 10.38 29.03 -20.25
CA GLN A 179 11.14 27.93 -20.89
C GLN A 179 10.31 27.02 -21.79
N ARG A 180 9.18 27.51 -22.34
CA ARG A 180 8.30 26.73 -23.23
C ARG A 180 9.04 26.20 -24.46
N GLU A 181 9.92 26.99 -25.07
CA GLU A 181 10.70 26.56 -26.23
C GLU A 181 11.70 25.44 -25.90
N SER A 182 12.24 25.44 -24.71
CA SER A 182 13.10 24.36 -24.22
C SER A 182 12.31 23.06 -24.05
N LEU A 183 11.08 23.14 -23.50
CA LEU A 183 10.17 22.01 -23.41
C LEU A 183 9.77 21.48 -24.79
N ARG A 184 9.46 22.38 -25.76
CA ARG A 184 9.23 21.99 -27.15
C ARG A 184 10.40 21.23 -27.75
N THR A 185 11.59 21.75 -27.58
CA THR A 185 12.82 21.12 -28.06
C THR A 185 13.01 19.74 -27.45
N PHE A 186 12.73 19.60 -26.16
CA PHE A 186 12.75 18.30 -25.49
C PHE A 186 11.75 17.32 -26.09
N ILE A 187 10.50 17.75 -26.30
CA ILE A 187 9.45 16.91 -26.93
C ILE A 187 9.84 16.52 -28.36
N LYS A 188 10.25 17.47 -29.20
CA LYS A 188 10.66 17.22 -30.60
C LYS A 188 11.84 16.25 -30.71
N LYS A 189 12.75 16.25 -29.74
CA LYS A 189 13.86 15.29 -29.68
C LYS A 189 13.37 13.85 -29.52
N GLN A 190 12.30 13.64 -28.78
CA GLN A 190 11.78 12.32 -28.46
C GLN A 190 10.70 11.86 -29.45
N ILE A 191 9.85 12.77 -29.89
CA ILE A 191 8.70 12.50 -30.76
C ILE A 191 8.93 13.14 -32.11
N VAL A 192 9.40 12.33 -33.07
CA VAL A 192 9.74 12.75 -34.43
C VAL A 192 8.62 12.45 -35.42
N THR A 193 7.95 11.32 -35.23
CA THR A 193 6.77 10.92 -36.01
C THR A 193 5.62 10.56 -35.08
N GLY A 194 4.39 10.65 -35.59
CA GLY A 194 3.19 10.40 -34.82
C GLY A 194 3.03 8.97 -34.33
N ASP A 195 2.09 8.76 -33.46
CA ASP A 195 1.77 7.45 -32.86
C ASP A 195 0.77 6.69 -33.75
N LYS A 196 1.30 5.82 -34.62
CA LYS A 196 0.49 5.04 -35.59
C LYS A 196 -0.06 3.74 -35.00
N GLU A 197 0.40 3.35 -33.80
CA GLU A 197 0.08 2.05 -33.22
C GLU A 197 -0.68 2.14 -31.90
N ASP A 198 -1.20 3.31 -31.55
CA ASP A 198 -1.93 3.54 -30.31
C ASP A 198 -1.13 3.12 -29.05
N THR A 199 0.13 3.53 -28.99
CA THR A 199 1.09 3.15 -27.93
C THR A 199 0.52 3.37 -26.53
N LEU A 200 -0.15 4.50 -26.27
CA LEU A 200 -0.74 4.79 -24.95
C LEU A 200 -1.86 3.80 -24.59
N LEU A 201 -2.71 3.41 -25.55
CA LEU A 201 -3.75 2.41 -25.32
C LEU A 201 -3.15 1.02 -25.07
N LYS A 202 -2.05 0.67 -25.77
CA LYS A 202 -1.33 -0.58 -25.54
C LYS A 202 -0.65 -0.60 -24.17
N ILE A 203 -0.15 0.53 -23.68
CA ILE A 203 0.38 0.66 -22.31
C ILE A 203 -0.77 0.52 -21.30
N GLU A 204 -1.93 1.18 -21.52
CA GLU A 204 -3.09 1.10 -20.64
C GLU A 204 -3.62 -0.33 -20.50
N HIS A 205 -3.68 -1.08 -21.60
CA HIS A 205 -4.14 -2.47 -21.62
C HIS A 205 -3.00 -3.50 -21.45
N GLY A 206 -1.77 -3.04 -21.30
CA GLY A 206 -0.60 -3.89 -21.15
C GLY A 206 -0.68 -4.73 -19.87
N LYS A 207 -0.29 -6.01 -19.98
CA LYS A 207 -0.21 -6.87 -18.81
C LYS A 207 0.82 -6.31 -17.83
N ILE A 208 0.50 -6.44 -16.56
CA ILE A 208 1.37 -5.96 -15.50
C ILE A 208 2.22 -7.11 -14.97
N LYS A 209 3.53 -6.91 -15.02
CA LYS A 209 4.47 -7.82 -14.37
C LYS A 209 4.30 -7.71 -12.86
N PRO A 210 4.38 -8.84 -12.13
CA PRO A 210 4.27 -8.82 -10.68
C PRO A 210 5.38 -7.95 -10.08
N SER A 211 5.02 -7.18 -9.08
CA SER A 211 5.96 -6.44 -8.25
C SER A 211 7.00 -7.37 -7.60
N LYS A 212 8.22 -6.87 -7.39
CA LYS A 212 9.18 -7.51 -6.50
C LYS A 212 8.56 -7.64 -5.12
N GLN A 213 8.71 -8.81 -4.50
CA GLN A 213 8.29 -8.93 -3.10
C GLN A 213 9.26 -8.17 -2.21
N LEU A 214 8.72 -7.42 -1.26
CA LEU A 214 9.50 -6.70 -0.26
C LEU A 214 10.50 -7.63 0.46
N GLN A 215 10.08 -8.84 0.79
CA GLN A 215 10.91 -9.82 1.44
C GLN A 215 12.10 -10.32 0.59
N ASP A 216 11.96 -10.35 -0.74
CA ASP A 216 13.03 -10.75 -1.66
C ASP A 216 14.01 -9.60 -1.92
N ALA A 217 13.55 -8.37 -1.87
CA ALA A 217 14.36 -7.17 -2.06
C ALA A 217 15.18 -6.78 -0.83
N LEU A 218 14.77 -7.20 0.38
CA LEU A 218 15.36 -6.78 1.66
C LEU A 218 16.89 -6.98 1.72
N VAL A 219 17.42 -8.10 1.19
CA VAL A 219 18.86 -8.38 1.17
C VAL A 219 19.62 -7.28 0.41
N ASN A 220 19.11 -6.90 -0.74
CA ASN A 220 19.72 -5.87 -1.59
C ASN A 220 19.60 -4.49 -0.98
N MET A 221 18.46 -4.18 -0.36
CA MET A 221 18.25 -2.91 0.34
C MET A 221 19.24 -2.73 1.50
N LEU A 222 19.50 -3.77 2.29
CA LEU A 222 20.50 -3.74 3.35
C LEU A 222 21.95 -3.64 2.82
N LYS A 223 22.17 -3.90 1.53
CA LYS A 223 23.44 -3.63 0.83
C LYS A 223 23.52 -2.23 0.22
N GLY A 224 22.50 -1.39 0.44
CA GLY A 224 22.44 -0.02 -0.07
C GLY A 224 21.82 0.13 -1.47
N ASN A 225 21.25 -0.95 -2.03
CA ASN A 225 20.59 -0.87 -3.33
C ASN A 225 19.13 -0.36 -3.18
N GLN A 226 18.72 0.55 -4.04
CA GLN A 226 17.33 0.99 -4.10
C GLN A 226 16.50 -0.06 -4.86
N GLU A 227 15.57 -0.71 -4.18
CA GLU A 227 14.75 -1.79 -4.75
C GLU A 227 13.29 -1.38 -5.01
N PHE A 228 12.81 -0.33 -4.32
CA PHE A 228 11.46 0.20 -4.46
C PHE A 228 11.48 1.69 -4.73
N VAL A 229 10.68 2.08 -5.70
CA VAL A 229 10.38 3.50 -5.95
C VAL A 229 9.23 3.90 -5.03
N MET A 230 9.48 4.87 -4.15
CA MET A 230 8.44 5.43 -3.28
C MET A 230 7.73 6.56 -4.00
N LEU A 231 6.41 6.53 -3.98
CA LEU A 231 5.59 7.53 -4.64
C LEU A 231 5.14 8.60 -3.66
N ASP A 232 5.14 9.84 -4.13
CA ASP A 232 4.48 10.99 -3.50
C ASP A 232 4.57 10.96 -1.96
N GLU A 233 3.44 10.73 -1.28
CA GLU A 233 3.37 10.73 0.19
C GLU A 233 4.26 9.68 0.86
N GLN A 234 4.53 8.53 0.22
CA GLN A 234 5.49 7.55 0.78
C GLN A 234 6.89 8.15 0.87
N LYS A 235 7.32 8.86 -0.19
CA LYS A 235 8.63 9.54 -0.19
C LYS A 235 8.66 10.65 0.85
N VAL A 236 7.60 11.45 0.98
CA VAL A 236 7.49 12.50 2.00
C VAL A 236 7.57 11.92 3.42
N VAL A 237 6.82 10.85 3.70
CA VAL A 237 6.82 10.17 5.00
C VAL A 237 8.20 9.61 5.30
N TYR A 238 8.80 8.92 4.34
CA TYR A 238 10.13 8.33 4.45
C TYR A 238 11.20 9.37 4.79
N GLU A 239 11.33 10.44 4.01
CA GLU A 239 12.33 11.49 4.22
C GLU A 239 12.09 12.24 5.55
N SER A 240 10.82 12.50 5.89
CA SER A 240 10.50 13.17 7.15
C SER A 240 10.88 12.31 8.36
N ILE A 241 10.65 10.99 8.32
CA ILE A 241 11.05 10.09 9.41
C ILE A 241 12.58 10.00 9.52
N LEU A 242 13.30 9.94 8.39
CA LEU A 242 14.76 9.96 8.40
C LEU A 242 15.28 11.23 9.09
N ASP A 243 14.74 12.40 8.72
CA ASP A 243 15.09 13.69 9.30
C ASP A 243 14.81 13.71 10.81
N TYR A 244 13.60 13.34 11.24
CA TYR A 244 13.26 13.29 12.67
C TYR A 244 14.10 12.30 13.46
N SER A 245 14.43 11.15 12.91
CA SER A 245 15.33 10.17 13.52
C SER A 245 16.73 10.78 13.75
N CYS A 246 17.27 11.49 12.75
CA CYS A 246 18.54 12.19 12.88
C CYS A 246 18.48 13.34 13.90
N GLN A 247 17.38 14.10 13.91
CA GLN A 247 17.17 15.20 14.86
C GLN A 247 17.11 14.71 16.30
N CYS A 248 16.41 13.61 16.58
CA CYS A 248 16.34 13.02 17.93
C CYS A 248 17.73 12.73 18.52
N GLN A 249 18.68 12.31 17.66
CA GLN A 249 20.05 12.04 18.10
C GLN A 249 20.86 13.31 18.33
N LYS A 250 20.55 14.40 17.62
CA LYS A 250 21.26 15.68 17.73
C LYS A 250 20.76 16.53 18.89
N ASP A 251 19.43 16.65 19.04
CA ASP A 251 18.80 17.55 20.00
C ASP A 251 18.35 16.86 21.29
N GLY A 252 18.40 15.52 21.34
CA GLY A 252 17.99 14.71 22.49
C GLY A 252 16.49 14.74 22.79
N LYS A 253 15.67 15.37 21.93
CA LYS A 253 14.21 15.39 22.10
C LYS A 253 13.60 14.07 21.66
N LYS A 254 12.70 13.57 22.48
CA LYS A 254 11.93 12.37 22.16
C LYS A 254 10.80 12.71 21.20
N ARG A 255 10.65 11.91 20.12
CA ARG A 255 9.58 12.07 19.12
C ARG A 255 8.83 10.77 18.91
N THR A 256 7.52 10.90 18.77
CA THR A 256 6.61 9.79 18.44
C THR A 256 5.90 10.15 17.12
N ILE A 257 6.15 9.36 16.10
CA ILE A 257 5.60 9.56 14.76
C ILE A 257 4.50 8.53 14.53
N ILE A 258 3.31 8.99 14.17
CA ILE A 258 2.15 8.15 13.85
C ILE A 258 1.92 8.23 12.35
N VAL A 259 2.04 7.09 11.66
CA VAL A 259 1.81 6.98 10.23
C VAL A 259 0.54 6.18 10.01
N GLU A 260 -0.55 6.89 9.73
CA GLU A 260 -1.84 6.29 9.44
C GLU A 260 -1.93 5.92 7.96
N GLY A 261 -2.51 4.75 7.65
CA GLY A 261 -2.75 4.35 6.27
C GLY A 261 -3.56 3.07 6.19
N GLY A 262 -4.45 2.99 5.22
CA GLY A 262 -5.28 1.81 4.96
C GLY A 262 -4.47 0.58 4.52
N PRO A 263 -5.15 -0.55 4.25
CA PRO A 263 -4.49 -1.75 3.74
C PRO A 263 -3.87 -1.45 2.37
N GLY A 264 -2.62 -1.84 2.13
CA GLY A 264 -1.96 -1.69 0.83
C GLY A 264 -1.42 -0.30 0.51
N THR A 265 -1.38 0.63 1.45
CA THR A 265 -0.77 1.95 1.24
C THR A 265 0.76 1.96 1.32
N GLY A 266 1.38 0.79 1.55
CA GLY A 266 2.84 0.65 1.58
C GLY A 266 3.48 0.95 2.93
N LYS A 267 2.74 0.93 4.05
CA LYS A 267 3.28 1.11 5.40
C LYS A 267 4.53 0.27 5.66
N THR A 268 4.43 -1.03 5.42
CA THR A 268 5.55 -1.97 5.60
C THR A 268 6.70 -1.69 4.64
N VAL A 269 6.41 -1.26 3.39
CA VAL A 269 7.46 -0.88 2.42
C VAL A 269 8.26 0.29 2.96
N VAL A 270 7.59 1.34 3.45
CA VAL A 270 8.25 2.51 4.06
C VAL A 270 9.04 2.08 5.31
N ALA A 271 8.47 1.24 6.20
CA ALA A 271 9.14 0.77 7.40
C ALA A 271 10.43 -0.01 7.10
N ILE A 272 10.41 -0.90 6.12
CA ILE A 272 11.58 -1.71 5.73
C ILE A 272 12.64 -0.88 5.01
N ASN A 273 12.25 0.07 4.16
CA ASN A 273 13.20 1.02 3.56
C ASN A 273 13.89 1.88 4.63
N LEU A 274 13.13 2.37 5.63
CA LEU A 274 13.69 3.09 6.77
C LEU A 274 14.65 2.22 7.58
N LEU A 275 14.30 0.96 7.85
CA LEU A 275 15.18 0.03 8.54
C LEU A 275 16.51 -0.13 7.82
N ALA A 276 16.48 -0.33 6.50
CA ALA A 276 17.67 -0.49 5.68
C ALA A 276 18.52 0.79 5.67
N GLU A 277 17.92 1.94 5.41
CA GLU A 277 18.63 3.21 5.31
C GLU A 277 19.23 3.64 6.65
N LEU A 278 18.48 3.58 7.75
CA LEU A 278 18.99 3.91 9.07
C LEU A 278 20.13 2.96 9.51
N THR A 279 20.03 1.67 9.12
CA THR A 279 21.12 0.70 9.34
C THR A 279 22.37 1.08 8.54
N ASN A 280 22.21 1.44 7.27
CA ASN A 280 23.31 1.89 6.40
C ASN A 280 23.97 3.17 6.92
N ARG A 281 23.20 4.07 7.54
CA ARG A 281 23.70 5.27 8.25
C ARG A 281 24.28 4.98 9.64
N MET A 282 24.48 3.71 9.98
CA MET A 282 25.03 3.27 11.28
C MET A 282 24.19 3.71 12.49
N GLN A 283 22.90 3.93 12.31
CA GLN A 283 22.00 4.24 13.41
C GLN A 283 21.46 2.97 14.07
N PHE A 284 21.26 3.00 15.37
CA PHE A 284 20.66 1.87 16.08
C PHE A 284 19.14 1.88 15.88
N VAL A 285 18.69 1.08 14.94
CA VAL A 285 17.29 0.95 14.54
C VAL A 285 16.81 -0.49 14.67
N GLN A 286 15.53 -0.68 15.03
CA GLN A 286 14.89 -1.99 15.08
C GLN A 286 13.48 -1.93 14.47
N TYR A 287 13.14 -2.97 13.71
CA TYR A 287 11.79 -3.22 13.26
C TYR A 287 11.05 -4.07 14.30
N VAL A 288 9.87 -3.60 14.68
CA VAL A 288 9.05 -4.18 15.73
C VAL A 288 7.70 -4.61 15.17
N SER A 289 7.33 -5.87 15.38
CA SER A 289 5.99 -6.34 15.05
C SER A 289 5.52 -7.35 16.07
N LYS A 290 4.25 -7.25 16.48
CA LYS A 290 3.64 -8.27 17.33
C LYS A 290 3.53 -9.60 16.59
N ASN A 291 3.16 -9.57 15.30
CA ASN A 291 3.01 -10.76 14.50
C ASN A 291 4.37 -11.40 14.19
N ALA A 292 4.51 -12.69 14.43
CA ALA A 292 5.74 -13.43 14.17
C ALA A 292 5.95 -13.68 12.66
N ALA A 293 4.90 -13.94 11.90
CA ALA A 293 5.00 -14.37 10.50
C ALA A 293 5.83 -13.44 9.61
N PRO A 294 5.63 -12.10 9.54
CA PRO A 294 6.49 -11.23 8.74
C PRO A 294 7.95 -11.27 9.20
N ARG A 295 8.19 -11.27 10.52
CA ARG A 295 9.56 -11.32 11.07
C ARG A 295 10.28 -12.60 10.68
N THR A 296 9.61 -13.75 10.79
CA THR A 296 10.18 -15.05 10.41
C THR A 296 10.52 -15.08 8.92
N VAL A 297 9.67 -14.53 8.06
CA VAL A 297 9.94 -14.44 6.62
C VAL A 297 11.18 -13.58 6.35
N TYR A 298 11.30 -12.40 6.97
CA TYR A 298 12.47 -11.54 6.81
C TYR A 298 13.75 -12.19 7.36
N GLN A 299 13.68 -12.82 8.54
CA GLN A 299 14.79 -13.55 9.12
C GLN A 299 15.25 -14.71 8.23
N PHE A 300 14.30 -15.46 7.64
CA PHE A 300 14.59 -16.54 6.72
C PHE A 300 15.31 -16.04 5.47
N LYS A 301 14.82 -14.97 4.85
CA LYS A 301 15.42 -14.37 3.64
C LYS A 301 16.82 -13.81 3.88
N LEU A 302 17.11 -13.33 5.09
CA LEU A 302 18.44 -12.83 5.47
C LEU A 302 19.41 -13.92 5.90
N LYS A 303 18.91 -15.16 6.10
CA LYS A 303 19.76 -16.31 6.46
C LYS A 303 20.79 -16.57 5.37
N GLY A 304 22.07 -16.64 5.77
CA GLY A 304 23.20 -16.82 4.85
C GLY A 304 23.79 -15.50 4.30
N HIS A 305 23.07 -14.37 4.43
CA HIS A 305 23.57 -13.05 4.02
C HIS A 305 24.09 -12.21 5.19
N MET A 306 23.55 -12.44 6.39
CA MET A 306 23.93 -11.75 7.63
C MET A 306 24.13 -12.75 8.77
N ARG A 307 24.90 -12.34 9.79
CA ARG A 307 25.04 -13.14 11.03
C ARG A 307 23.70 -13.20 11.76
N LYS A 308 23.32 -14.37 12.29
CA LYS A 308 22.06 -14.59 12.99
C LYS A 308 21.80 -13.53 14.06
N ASN A 309 22.78 -13.24 14.92
CA ASN A 309 22.64 -12.24 15.98
C ASN A 309 22.35 -10.83 15.44
N SER A 310 22.89 -10.47 14.27
CA SER A 310 22.59 -9.17 13.62
C SER A 310 21.15 -9.13 13.14
N VAL A 311 20.69 -10.22 12.52
CA VAL A 311 19.30 -10.34 12.06
C VAL A 311 18.32 -10.30 13.23
N ASP A 312 18.60 -11.07 14.30
CA ASP A 312 17.78 -11.10 15.52
C ASP A 312 17.76 -9.74 16.25
N ASN A 313 18.77 -8.90 16.06
CA ASN A 313 18.81 -7.54 16.59
C ASN A 313 18.00 -6.54 15.73
N LEU A 314 17.87 -6.77 14.43
CA LEU A 314 17.08 -5.90 13.57
C LEU A 314 15.56 -6.13 13.72
N PHE A 315 15.14 -7.38 13.98
CA PHE A 315 13.73 -7.77 14.03
C PHE A 315 13.32 -8.26 15.40
N LYS A 316 12.50 -7.47 16.08
CA LYS A 316 12.06 -7.72 17.46
C LYS A 316 10.54 -7.93 17.56
N GLY A 317 10.14 -8.72 18.55
CA GLY A 317 8.74 -8.79 18.97
C GLY A 317 8.36 -7.57 19.81
N SER A 318 7.09 -7.17 19.82
CA SER A 318 6.60 -6.03 20.60
C SER A 318 6.85 -6.15 22.13
N GLY A 319 6.95 -7.38 22.64
CA GLY A 319 7.23 -7.63 24.06
C GLY A 319 8.70 -7.58 24.46
N SER A 320 9.59 -7.15 23.57
CA SER A 320 11.05 -7.11 23.86
C SER A 320 11.48 -5.90 24.68
N TYR A 321 10.56 -4.97 25.00
CA TYR A 321 10.89 -3.68 25.60
C TYR A 321 10.34 -3.48 27.02
N THR A 322 9.80 -4.52 27.65
CA THR A 322 9.18 -4.48 28.99
C THR A 322 10.12 -3.93 30.07
N GLU A 323 11.41 -4.17 29.96
CA GLU A 323 12.44 -3.74 30.90
C GLU A 323 13.53 -2.87 30.22
N ALA A 324 13.26 -2.38 29.03
CA ALA A 324 14.23 -1.60 28.27
C ALA A 324 14.48 -0.24 28.93
N PRO A 325 15.75 0.19 29.10
CA PRO A 325 16.03 1.52 29.60
C PRO A 325 15.50 2.62 28.68
N ARG A 326 15.20 3.79 29.27
CA ARG A 326 14.75 4.95 28.52
C ARG A 326 15.77 5.34 27.43
N ASN A 327 15.28 5.55 26.19
CA ASN A 327 16.09 5.94 25.04
C ASN A 327 17.27 4.98 24.75
N SER A 328 17.14 3.70 25.10
CA SER A 328 18.18 2.69 24.82
C SER A 328 18.29 2.33 23.35
N VAL A 329 17.29 2.67 22.52
CA VAL A 329 17.28 2.47 21.07
C VAL A 329 17.13 3.81 20.36
N GLY A 330 17.87 4.03 19.28
CA GLY A 330 17.78 5.25 18.50
C GLY A 330 16.41 5.40 17.85
N THR A 331 16.02 4.42 17.04
CA THR A 331 14.72 4.42 16.34
C THR A 331 14.03 3.06 16.43
N LEU A 332 12.77 3.03 16.83
CA LEU A 332 11.90 1.85 16.77
C LEU A 332 10.80 2.06 15.72
N LEU A 333 10.73 1.13 14.76
CA LEU A 333 9.74 1.11 13.68
C LEU A 333 8.70 0.03 14.01
N ALA A 334 7.60 0.42 14.65
CA ALA A 334 6.52 -0.48 15.05
C ALA A 334 5.51 -0.62 13.89
N ASP A 335 5.58 -1.74 13.19
CA ASP A 335 4.65 -2.06 12.10
C ASP A 335 3.44 -2.84 12.61
N GLU A 336 2.30 -2.69 11.93
CA GLU A 336 0.99 -3.23 12.34
C GLU A 336 0.66 -2.82 13.80
N ALA A 337 0.86 -1.54 14.13
CA ALA A 337 0.79 -1.05 15.52
C ALA A 337 -0.61 -1.19 16.14
N HIS A 338 -1.68 -1.30 15.34
CA HIS A 338 -3.02 -1.63 15.81
C HIS A 338 -3.10 -2.98 16.54
N ARG A 339 -2.11 -3.87 16.32
CA ARG A 339 -2.03 -5.19 16.95
C ARG A 339 -1.36 -5.20 18.32
N LEU A 340 -0.78 -4.09 18.78
CA LEU A 340 -0.10 -4.02 20.07
C LEU A 340 -1.07 -4.31 21.22
N ASN A 341 -0.54 -4.94 22.27
CA ASN A 341 -1.31 -5.38 23.45
C ASN A 341 -0.99 -4.52 24.69
N GLU A 342 -1.88 -4.58 25.68
CA GLU A 342 -1.61 -4.00 26.98
C GLU A 342 -0.40 -4.67 27.61
N LYS A 343 -0.39 -5.99 27.73
CA LYS A 343 0.70 -6.75 28.38
C LYS A 343 1.34 -7.74 27.44
N SER A 344 2.61 -8.00 27.71
CA SER A 344 3.44 -8.97 27.01
C SER A 344 3.47 -10.34 27.70
N GLY A 345 4.11 -11.33 27.06
CA GLY A 345 4.25 -12.69 27.53
C GLY A 345 3.05 -13.60 27.21
N MET A 346 3.28 -14.92 27.26
CA MET A 346 2.28 -15.94 26.94
C MET A 346 1.02 -15.84 27.82
N PHE A 347 1.18 -15.40 29.06
CA PHE A 347 0.09 -15.23 30.03
C PHE A 347 -0.37 -13.78 30.20
N GLN A 348 0.12 -12.86 29.36
CA GLN A 348 -0.16 -11.41 29.47
C GLN A 348 0.14 -10.85 30.87
N ASN A 349 1.26 -11.24 31.43
CA ASN A 349 1.69 -10.90 32.80
C ASN A 349 3.01 -10.14 32.87
N MET A 350 3.59 -9.77 31.72
CA MET A 350 4.84 -9.02 31.63
C MET A 350 4.58 -7.61 31.10
N GLY A 351 5.29 -6.64 31.67
CA GLY A 351 5.18 -5.25 31.28
C GLY A 351 3.87 -4.59 31.71
N GLU A 352 3.64 -3.39 31.21
CA GLU A 352 2.47 -2.56 31.52
C GLU A 352 1.64 -2.28 30.26
N ASN A 353 2.28 -1.75 29.20
CA ASN A 353 1.65 -1.41 27.95
C ASN A 353 2.70 -1.37 26.84
N GLN A 354 2.53 -2.17 25.78
CA GLN A 354 3.52 -2.29 24.70
C GLN A 354 3.77 -0.97 23.97
N ILE A 355 2.76 -0.10 23.83
CA ILE A 355 2.93 1.23 23.22
C ILE A 355 3.81 2.10 24.12
N LYS A 356 3.52 2.15 25.43
CA LYS A 356 4.36 2.84 26.42
C LYS A 356 5.80 2.36 26.36
N GLU A 357 5.99 1.04 26.39
CA GLU A 357 7.31 0.39 26.43
C GLU A 357 8.15 0.73 25.19
N ILE A 358 7.54 0.72 24.01
CA ILE A 358 8.17 1.12 22.74
C ILE A 358 8.54 2.62 22.78
N ILE A 359 7.62 3.49 23.19
CA ILE A 359 7.89 4.93 23.30
C ILE A 359 9.00 5.17 24.34
N HIS A 360 8.96 4.50 25.50
CA HIS A 360 9.97 4.64 26.54
C HIS A 360 11.37 4.25 26.06
N ALA A 361 11.49 3.11 25.37
CA ALA A 361 12.76 2.55 24.93
C ALA A 361 13.42 3.33 23.77
N ALA A 362 12.66 4.05 22.95
CA ALA A 362 13.17 4.73 21.77
C ALA A 362 13.42 6.22 21.97
N ALA A 363 14.44 6.80 21.33
CA ALA A 363 14.56 8.23 21.15
C ALA A 363 13.55 8.72 20.08
N CYS A 364 13.40 7.96 18.99
CA CYS A 364 12.38 8.16 17.95
C CYS A 364 11.53 6.89 17.84
N SER A 365 10.24 6.97 18.13
CA SER A 365 9.29 5.86 17.93
C SER A 365 8.36 6.15 16.76
N VAL A 366 8.26 5.21 15.83
CA VAL A 366 7.41 5.32 14.63
C VAL A 366 6.38 4.21 14.67
N PHE A 367 5.10 4.57 14.61
CA PHE A 367 3.99 3.63 14.63
C PHE A 367 3.26 3.65 13.28
N PHE A 368 3.37 2.57 12.51
CA PHE A 368 2.59 2.36 11.30
C PHE A 368 1.28 1.67 11.69
N ILE A 369 0.16 2.36 11.50
CA ILE A 369 -1.13 1.95 12.05
C ILE A 369 -2.26 1.97 11.02
N ASP A 370 -3.18 1.02 11.18
CA ASP A 370 -4.48 0.96 10.49
C ASP A 370 -5.52 0.42 11.47
N GLU A 371 -6.26 1.28 12.11
CA GLU A 371 -7.24 0.88 13.13
C GLU A 371 -8.35 -0.03 12.57
N SER A 372 -8.62 0.02 11.26
CA SER A 372 -9.60 -0.84 10.59
C SER A 372 -9.14 -2.31 10.45
N GLN A 373 -7.88 -2.61 10.74
CA GLN A 373 -7.33 -3.97 10.73
C GLN A 373 -7.21 -4.61 12.12
N ARG A 374 -7.93 -4.10 13.10
CA ARG A 374 -8.06 -4.72 14.42
C ARG A 374 -8.81 -6.04 14.31
N VAL A 375 -8.20 -7.15 14.73
CA VAL A 375 -8.74 -8.50 14.56
C VAL A 375 -8.73 -9.34 15.84
N THR A 376 -8.31 -8.77 16.98
CA THR A 376 -8.42 -9.43 18.29
C THR A 376 -8.91 -8.46 19.36
N LEU A 377 -9.63 -9.00 20.37
CA LEU A 377 -10.10 -8.21 21.50
C LEU A 377 -8.97 -7.61 22.34
N SER A 378 -7.80 -8.25 22.34
CA SER A 378 -6.61 -7.78 23.07
C SER A 378 -5.80 -6.71 22.33
N ASP A 379 -6.13 -6.39 21.10
CA ASP A 379 -5.46 -5.34 20.33
C ASP A 379 -5.89 -3.97 20.86
N ILE A 380 -4.92 -3.21 21.43
CA ILE A 380 -5.19 -1.89 22.02
C ILE A 380 -4.65 -0.74 21.17
N GLY A 381 -3.90 -1.07 20.10
CA GLY A 381 -3.26 -0.07 19.27
C GLY A 381 -4.29 0.86 18.61
N SER A 382 -4.26 2.12 18.99
CA SER A 382 -5.03 3.20 18.40
C SER A 382 -4.23 4.51 18.42
N VAL A 383 -4.57 5.44 17.55
CA VAL A 383 -3.96 6.78 17.53
C VAL A 383 -4.10 7.44 18.89
N ALA A 384 -5.28 7.36 19.49
CA ALA A 384 -5.56 7.94 20.81
C ALA A 384 -4.70 7.34 21.93
N GLU A 385 -4.48 6.01 21.91
CA GLU A 385 -3.64 5.36 22.92
C GLU A 385 -2.15 5.70 22.74
N ILE A 386 -1.68 5.82 21.49
CA ILE A 386 -0.31 6.27 21.20
C ILE A 386 -0.10 7.71 21.67
N GLU A 387 -1.02 8.63 21.37
CA GLU A 387 -0.96 10.03 21.81
C GLU A 387 -0.95 10.17 23.33
N LYS A 388 -1.79 9.41 24.02
CA LYS A 388 -1.85 9.38 25.48
C LYS A 388 -0.49 9.00 26.09
N TRP A 389 0.14 7.92 25.61
CA TRP A 389 1.42 7.48 26.14
C TRP A 389 2.58 8.37 25.70
N ALA A 390 2.53 8.94 24.49
CA ALA A 390 3.51 9.94 24.05
C ALA A 390 3.49 11.17 24.96
N ALA A 391 2.30 11.67 25.33
CA ALA A 391 2.17 12.79 26.25
C ALA A 391 2.75 12.48 27.64
N LEU A 392 2.49 11.27 28.18
CA LEU A 392 3.03 10.84 29.47
C LEU A 392 4.56 10.68 29.45
N GLU A 393 5.12 10.22 28.32
CA GLU A 393 6.56 10.08 28.10
C GLU A 393 7.24 11.40 27.66
N LYS A 394 6.50 12.52 27.59
CA LYS A 394 6.96 13.84 27.13
C LYS A 394 7.59 13.77 25.75
N SER A 395 6.97 13.03 24.84
CA SER A 395 7.36 12.86 23.46
C SER A 395 6.55 13.82 22.57
N GLU A 396 7.23 14.52 21.66
CA GLU A 396 6.58 15.31 20.62
C GLU A 396 5.87 14.38 19.62
N VAL A 397 4.59 14.62 19.35
CA VAL A 397 3.78 13.81 18.45
C VAL A 397 3.73 14.43 17.07
N ILE A 398 4.07 13.63 16.05
CA ILE A 398 3.97 14.00 14.63
C ILE A 398 3.02 13.01 13.95
N LYS A 399 2.00 13.51 13.22
CA LYS A 399 1.06 12.68 12.47
C LYS A 399 1.29 12.81 10.98
N MET A 400 1.27 11.67 10.29
CA MET A 400 1.42 11.57 8.84
C MET A 400 0.41 10.56 8.28
N GLN A 401 0.10 10.67 7.00
CA GLN A 401 -0.85 9.77 6.33
C GLN A 401 -0.25 9.20 5.04
N LEU A 402 -0.61 7.94 4.77
CA LEU A 402 -0.39 7.26 3.50
C LEU A 402 -1.78 6.95 2.91
N VAL A 403 -2.13 7.62 1.82
CA VAL A 403 -3.47 7.52 1.23
C VAL A 403 -3.50 6.69 -0.06
N SER A 404 -2.38 6.59 -0.79
CA SER A 404 -2.32 5.88 -2.05
C SER A 404 -2.38 4.36 -1.89
N GLN A 405 -3.27 3.71 -2.63
CA GLN A 405 -3.47 2.26 -2.59
C GLN A 405 -2.61 1.55 -3.66
N PHE A 406 -1.92 0.47 -3.25
CA PHE A 406 -1.07 -0.38 -4.12
C PHE A 406 -1.47 -1.86 -4.09
N ARG A 407 -2.43 -2.26 -3.25
CA ARG A 407 -3.00 -3.62 -3.24
C ARG A 407 -4.23 -3.72 -4.11
N CYS A 408 -4.68 -4.94 -4.30
CA CYS A 408 -5.91 -5.21 -5.04
C CYS A 408 -5.92 -4.51 -6.40
N ASN A 409 -4.81 -4.59 -7.11
CA ASN A 409 -4.59 -3.92 -8.39
C ASN A 409 -4.70 -2.38 -8.33
N GLY A 410 -4.35 -1.78 -7.18
CA GLY A 410 -4.48 -0.33 -6.94
C GLY A 410 -5.92 0.15 -6.77
N SER A 411 -6.86 -0.76 -6.52
CA SER A 411 -8.29 -0.47 -6.52
C SER A 411 -8.81 -0.06 -5.15
N ASP A 412 -8.94 1.25 -4.90
CA ASP A 412 -9.75 1.77 -3.79
C ASP A 412 -11.21 1.32 -3.90
N GLY A 413 -11.68 1.09 -5.14
CA GLY A 413 -13.02 0.63 -5.43
C GLY A 413 -13.30 -0.77 -4.88
N TYR A 414 -12.34 -1.71 -4.98
CA TYR A 414 -12.50 -3.04 -4.39
C TYR A 414 -12.62 -2.99 -2.86
N LEU A 415 -11.79 -2.19 -2.20
CA LEU A 415 -11.85 -2.02 -0.74
C LEU A 415 -13.16 -1.37 -0.31
N ALA A 416 -13.62 -0.36 -1.04
CA ALA A 416 -14.90 0.29 -0.78
C ALA A 416 -16.08 -0.65 -1.03
N TRP A 417 -16.05 -1.44 -2.12
CA TRP A 417 -17.03 -2.48 -2.37
C TRP A 417 -17.05 -3.54 -1.24
N LEU A 418 -15.87 -3.98 -0.79
CA LEU A 418 -15.77 -4.97 0.27
C LEU A 418 -16.32 -4.44 1.60
N ASP A 419 -16.05 -3.17 1.93
CA ASP A 419 -16.61 -2.51 3.11
C ASP A 419 -18.15 -2.45 3.05
N GLN A 420 -18.70 -2.20 1.86
CA GLN A 420 -20.16 -2.23 1.60
C GLN A 420 -20.69 -3.66 1.66
N ALA A 421 -20.04 -4.62 1.00
CA ALA A 421 -20.49 -6.01 0.92
C ALA A 421 -20.49 -6.71 2.28
N LEU A 422 -19.57 -6.37 3.17
CA LEU A 422 -19.52 -6.88 4.55
C LEU A 422 -20.31 -6.00 5.53
N GLU A 423 -20.98 -4.95 5.05
CA GLU A 423 -21.70 -3.97 5.88
C GLU A 423 -20.84 -3.40 7.03
N ILE A 424 -19.57 -3.08 6.73
CA ILE A 424 -18.66 -2.39 7.67
C ILE A 424 -18.98 -0.90 7.68
N ARG A 425 -19.18 -0.31 6.49
CA ARG A 425 -19.58 1.07 6.29
C ARG A 425 -20.28 1.24 4.94
N ASP A 426 -21.17 2.20 4.84
CA ASP A 426 -21.77 2.57 3.57
C ASP A 426 -20.74 3.24 2.66
N THR A 427 -20.69 2.79 1.41
CA THR A 427 -19.81 3.35 0.38
C THR A 427 -20.60 3.60 -0.90
N ALA A 428 -20.04 4.37 -1.83
CA ALA A 428 -20.65 4.60 -3.13
C ALA A 428 -20.42 3.44 -4.13
N ASN A 429 -19.61 2.44 -3.75
CA ASN A 429 -19.24 1.31 -4.62
C ASN A 429 -20.17 0.11 -4.37
N TYR A 430 -21.29 0.07 -5.06
CA TYR A 430 -22.26 -1.03 -4.99
C TYR A 430 -21.91 -2.22 -5.89
N ASP A 431 -21.04 -2.03 -6.86
CA ASP A 431 -20.54 -3.06 -7.77
C ASP A 431 -19.05 -2.85 -8.09
N LEU A 432 -18.48 -3.77 -8.87
CA LEU A 432 -17.08 -3.75 -9.30
C LEU A 432 -16.93 -3.41 -10.80
N ASP A 433 -17.91 -2.77 -11.41
CA ASP A 433 -17.85 -2.39 -12.82
C ASP A 433 -16.64 -1.45 -13.05
N GLY A 434 -15.77 -1.83 -13.98
CA GLY A 434 -14.55 -1.09 -14.31
C GLY A 434 -13.36 -1.30 -13.36
N ILE A 435 -13.47 -2.25 -12.40
CA ILE A 435 -12.39 -2.62 -11.49
C ILE A 435 -11.73 -3.90 -11.99
N ASP A 436 -10.44 -3.81 -12.31
CA ASP A 436 -9.63 -4.95 -12.75
C ASP A 436 -9.09 -5.73 -11.54
N TYR A 437 -9.96 -6.55 -10.95
CA TYR A 437 -9.61 -7.44 -9.84
C TYR A 437 -10.32 -8.79 -10.01
N ASP A 438 -9.53 -9.89 -10.01
CA ASP A 438 -10.04 -11.25 -10.25
C ASP A 438 -10.75 -11.78 -8.99
N ILE A 439 -12.05 -11.53 -8.87
CA ILE A 439 -12.87 -11.99 -7.74
C ILE A 439 -13.98 -12.92 -8.21
N ARG A 440 -14.18 -14.00 -7.44
CA ARG A 440 -15.24 -14.97 -7.68
C ARG A 440 -15.77 -15.58 -6.39
N ILE A 441 -17.06 -15.79 -6.29
CA ILE A 441 -17.69 -16.59 -5.24
C ILE A 441 -17.88 -18.00 -5.78
N CYS A 442 -17.24 -18.98 -5.16
CA CYS A 442 -17.23 -20.38 -5.59
C CYS A 442 -18.38 -21.15 -4.94
N ASP A 443 -18.92 -22.12 -5.68
CA ASP A 443 -20.04 -22.96 -5.20
C ASP A 443 -19.58 -24.03 -4.20
N THR A 444 -18.33 -24.49 -4.34
CA THR A 444 -17.74 -25.49 -3.46
C THR A 444 -16.34 -25.10 -3.02
N PRO A 445 -15.89 -25.56 -1.84
CA PRO A 445 -14.51 -25.30 -1.42
C PRO A 445 -13.48 -26.01 -2.31
N ALA A 446 -13.83 -27.14 -2.91
CA ALA A 446 -12.97 -27.85 -3.87
C ALA A 446 -12.76 -27.07 -5.18
N GLU A 447 -13.81 -26.37 -5.68
CA GLU A 447 -13.68 -25.45 -6.81
C GLU A 447 -12.70 -24.33 -6.49
N MET A 448 -12.89 -23.67 -5.34
CA MET A 448 -12.00 -22.60 -4.89
C MET A 448 -10.55 -23.08 -4.79
N GLU A 449 -10.31 -24.23 -4.14
CA GLU A 449 -8.98 -24.82 -4.02
C GLU A 449 -8.35 -25.11 -5.39
N SER A 450 -9.10 -25.70 -6.31
CA SER A 450 -8.63 -26.00 -7.66
C SER A 450 -8.11 -24.74 -8.38
N ILE A 451 -8.86 -23.63 -8.29
CA ILE A 451 -8.45 -22.35 -8.88
C ILE A 451 -7.18 -21.84 -8.20
N VAL A 452 -7.12 -21.85 -6.87
CA VAL A 452 -5.96 -21.35 -6.11
C VAL A 452 -4.70 -22.17 -6.40
N VAL A 453 -4.82 -23.50 -6.46
CA VAL A 453 -3.72 -24.42 -6.82
C VAL A 453 -3.22 -24.13 -8.23
N GLU A 454 -4.11 -23.91 -9.20
CA GLU A 454 -3.72 -23.56 -10.56
C GLU A 454 -2.96 -22.23 -10.60
N LYS A 455 -3.47 -21.19 -9.92
CA LYS A 455 -2.79 -19.89 -9.82
C LYS A 455 -1.42 -19.99 -9.10
N ASN A 456 -1.28 -20.93 -8.17
CA ASN A 456 0.00 -21.15 -7.45
C ASN A 456 1.11 -21.75 -8.29
N ARG A 457 0.78 -22.54 -9.34
CA ARG A 457 1.76 -23.28 -10.18
C ARG A 457 2.81 -22.35 -10.81
N ALA A 458 2.43 -21.13 -11.14
CA ALA A 458 3.34 -20.22 -11.83
C ALA A 458 4.45 -19.68 -10.93
N ARG A 459 4.18 -19.43 -9.63
CA ARG A 459 5.10 -18.66 -8.77
C ARG A 459 5.07 -18.99 -7.28
N ASN A 460 4.37 -19.99 -6.82
CA ASN A 460 4.18 -20.28 -5.39
C ASN A 460 3.68 -19.05 -4.58
N ARG A 461 2.70 -18.30 -5.10
CA ARG A 461 2.20 -17.04 -4.52
C ARG A 461 0.69 -17.00 -4.36
N ALA A 462 0.05 -18.16 -4.30
CA ALA A 462 -1.37 -18.26 -3.97
C ALA A 462 -1.54 -19.11 -2.70
N ARG A 463 -2.51 -18.76 -1.84
CA ARG A 463 -2.76 -19.43 -0.56
C ARG A 463 -4.26 -19.50 -0.28
N ILE A 464 -4.63 -20.55 0.47
CA ILE A 464 -5.97 -20.68 1.04
C ILE A 464 -5.95 -20.13 2.45
N LEU A 465 -6.97 -19.36 2.83
CA LEU A 465 -7.11 -18.71 4.12
C LEU A 465 -8.50 -19.02 4.69
N ALA A 466 -8.61 -19.17 6.00
CA ALA A 466 -9.89 -19.43 6.64
C ALA A 466 -10.10 -18.61 7.92
N GLY A 467 -11.35 -18.32 8.25
CA GLY A 467 -11.75 -17.76 9.53
C GLY A 467 -11.66 -18.80 10.67
N TYR A 468 -11.80 -18.35 11.91
CA TYR A 468 -11.61 -19.20 13.10
C TYR A 468 -12.86 -19.99 13.49
N CYS A 469 -13.44 -20.77 12.59
CA CYS A 469 -14.64 -21.58 12.85
C CYS A 469 -14.35 -23.04 13.22
N TRP A 470 -13.12 -23.51 12.98
CA TRP A 470 -12.70 -24.89 13.25
C TRP A 470 -11.72 -24.96 14.41
N ASN A 471 -11.79 -26.05 15.19
CA ASN A 471 -10.86 -26.25 16.29
C ASN A 471 -9.47 -26.60 15.76
N TRP A 472 -8.44 -26.11 16.43
CA TRP A 472 -7.05 -26.36 16.11
C TRP A 472 -6.31 -26.95 17.33
N PRO A 473 -6.42 -28.28 17.56
CA PRO A 473 -5.86 -28.94 18.72
C PRO A 473 -4.35 -28.99 18.68
N LYS A 474 -3.69 -28.78 19.80
CA LYS A 474 -2.21 -28.83 19.88
C LYS A 474 -1.63 -30.19 19.45
N ALA A 475 -2.37 -31.29 19.69
CA ALA A 475 -1.90 -32.64 19.39
C ALA A 475 -1.79 -32.95 17.89
N THR A 476 -2.51 -32.20 17.04
CA THR A 476 -2.61 -32.48 15.58
C THR A 476 -1.92 -31.43 14.73
N ARG A 477 -1.37 -30.36 15.31
CA ARG A 477 -0.82 -29.20 14.59
C ARG A 477 0.22 -29.51 13.51
N ASN A 478 1.00 -30.58 13.67
CA ASN A 478 2.06 -30.94 12.72
C ASN A 478 1.73 -32.26 12.00
N ASN A 479 0.47 -32.67 12.04
CA ASN A 479 0.03 -33.90 11.38
C ASN A 479 -0.64 -33.56 10.05
N THR A 480 0.09 -33.70 8.96
CA THR A 480 -0.39 -33.48 7.59
C THR A 480 -1.54 -34.39 7.16
N ASN A 481 -1.75 -35.49 7.87
CA ASN A 481 -2.85 -36.42 7.62
C ASN A 481 -4.12 -36.06 8.43
N TYR A 482 -4.06 -35.02 9.25
CA TYR A 482 -5.21 -34.55 10.02
C TYR A 482 -5.73 -33.25 9.40
N HIS A 483 -6.99 -33.26 9.02
CA HIS A 483 -7.65 -32.12 8.43
C HIS A 483 -8.56 -31.47 9.47
N ASP A 484 -8.21 -30.26 9.89
CA ASP A 484 -8.94 -29.50 10.90
C ASP A 484 -10.21 -28.87 10.32
N ILE A 485 -10.18 -28.50 9.05
CA ILE A 485 -11.32 -27.91 8.33
C ILE A 485 -12.04 -29.02 7.59
N GLU A 486 -13.29 -29.30 7.97
CA GLU A 486 -14.18 -30.26 7.32
C GLU A 486 -15.46 -29.56 6.89
N ILE A 487 -15.82 -29.68 5.59
CA ILE A 487 -17.00 -29.06 4.97
C ILE A 487 -17.62 -30.05 4.01
N GLY A 488 -18.64 -30.81 4.46
CA GLY A 488 -19.19 -31.92 3.69
C GLY A 488 -18.14 -32.98 3.38
N ASP A 489 -17.92 -33.26 2.10
CA ASP A 489 -16.87 -34.19 1.62
C ASP A 489 -15.49 -33.54 1.44
N TYR A 490 -15.39 -32.22 1.63
CA TYR A 490 -14.13 -31.49 1.52
C TYR A 490 -13.42 -31.40 2.86
N SER A 491 -12.10 -31.60 2.86
CA SER A 491 -11.31 -31.39 4.07
C SER A 491 -9.89 -30.92 3.75
N ILE A 492 -9.34 -30.05 4.62
CA ILE A 492 -7.99 -29.49 4.49
C ILE A 492 -7.36 -29.24 5.87
N SER A 493 -6.04 -29.41 5.96
CA SER A 493 -5.27 -29.07 7.17
C SER A 493 -5.24 -27.59 7.43
N TRP A 494 -5.09 -27.18 8.69
CA TRP A 494 -5.06 -25.75 9.08
C TRP A 494 -3.82 -25.40 9.88
N ASN A 495 -3.06 -24.38 9.40
CA ASN A 495 -1.87 -23.83 10.05
C ASN A 495 -0.88 -24.91 10.52
N LEU A 496 -0.41 -25.77 9.65
CA LEU A 496 0.66 -26.71 9.93
C LEU A 496 1.93 -25.93 10.37
N ASP A 497 2.75 -26.49 11.23
CA ASP A 497 3.98 -25.88 11.78
C ASP A 497 3.78 -24.49 12.46
N GLY A 498 2.57 -24.20 12.94
CA GLY A 498 2.30 -22.90 13.55
C GLY A 498 2.33 -21.72 12.59
N GLY A 499 2.46 -21.96 11.29
CA GLY A 499 2.36 -20.96 10.22
C GLY A 499 3.60 -20.10 9.99
N ASP A 500 4.72 -20.36 10.63
CA ASP A 500 5.93 -19.52 10.52
C ASP A 500 6.52 -19.46 9.10
N ALA A 501 6.38 -20.54 8.32
CA ALA A 501 6.84 -20.63 6.93
C ALA A 501 5.70 -20.57 5.89
N PHE A 502 4.44 -20.39 6.33
CA PHE A 502 3.24 -20.48 5.49
C PHE A 502 3.32 -19.71 4.17
N ALA A 503 3.87 -18.49 4.20
CA ALA A 503 3.92 -17.64 3.01
C ALA A 503 4.94 -18.10 1.96
N ILE A 504 5.97 -18.86 2.35
CA ILE A 504 7.13 -19.18 1.50
C ILE A 504 7.27 -20.67 1.19
N SER A 505 6.71 -21.55 2.02
CA SER A 505 6.76 -22.99 1.80
C SER A 505 5.93 -23.40 0.58
N GLU A 506 6.47 -24.27 -0.28
CA GLU A 506 5.74 -24.84 -1.42
C GLU A 506 4.59 -25.74 -0.96
N GLU A 507 4.77 -26.45 0.15
CA GLU A 507 3.77 -27.36 0.71
C GLU A 507 2.56 -26.63 1.30
N SER A 508 2.68 -25.34 1.63
CA SER A 508 1.57 -24.57 2.23
C SER A 508 0.39 -24.30 1.30
N ILE A 509 0.46 -24.73 0.03
CA ILE A 509 -0.71 -24.76 -0.85
C ILE A 509 -1.72 -25.85 -0.45
N HIS A 510 -1.30 -26.87 0.29
CA HIS A 510 -2.12 -27.99 0.77
C HIS A 510 -2.66 -27.78 2.18
N GLU A 511 -2.54 -26.56 2.70
CA GLU A 511 -3.08 -26.17 3.99
C GLU A 511 -3.80 -24.81 3.90
N ALA A 512 -4.75 -24.58 4.78
CA ALA A 512 -5.33 -23.25 4.98
C ALA A 512 -4.57 -22.49 6.06
N GLY A 513 -4.23 -21.24 5.79
CA GLY A 513 -3.71 -20.31 6.79
C GLY A 513 -4.81 -19.55 7.52
N CYS A 514 -4.45 -18.80 8.55
CA CYS A 514 -5.35 -17.93 9.28
C CYS A 514 -4.91 -16.47 9.19
N ILE A 515 -5.66 -15.59 9.86
CA ILE A 515 -5.32 -14.16 9.92
C ILE A 515 -3.91 -13.89 10.46
N HIS A 516 -3.44 -14.67 11.44
CA HIS A 516 -2.13 -14.46 12.05
C HIS A 516 -0.96 -14.91 11.18
N THR A 517 -1.19 -15.88 10.28
CA THR A 517 -0.17 -16.37 9.35
C THR A 517 -0.14 -15.59 8.04
N SER A 518 -1.14 -14.76 7.78
CA SER A 518 -1.27 -13.97 6.55
C SER A 518 -1.16 -12.45 6.75
N GLN A 519 -1.50 -11.92 7.93
CA GLN A 519 -1.46 -10.47 8.19
C GLN A 519 -0.01 -9.94 8.14
N GLY A 520 0.19 -8.83 7.43
CA GLY A 520 1.51 -8.26 7.16
C GLY A 520 2.23 -8.92 5.97
N LEU A 521 1.62 -9.92 5.32
CA LEU A 521 2.13 -10.60 4.13
C LEU A 521 1.20 -10.38 2.93
N GLU A 522 1.71 -10.65 1.73
CA GLU A 522 1.01 -10.44 0.46
C GLU A 522 1.16 -11.66 -0.43
N PHE A 523 0.06 -12.01 -1.11
CA PHE A 523 -0.02 -13.09 -2.09
C PHE A 523 -0.51 -12.54 -3.42
N ASP A 524 -0.24 -13.21 -4.53
CA ASP A 524 -0.84 -12.83 -5.81
C ASP A 524 -2.35 -13.12 -5.80
N TYR A 525 -2.72 -14.30 -5.30
CA TYR A 525 -4.11 -14.73 -5.20
C TYR A 525 -4.40 -15.38 -3.84
N VAL A 526 -5.62 -15.24 -3.37
CA VAL A 526 -6.08 -15.92 -2.16
C VAL A 526 -7.41 -16.61 -2.38
N GLY A 527 -7.56 -17.80 -1.79
CA GLY A 527 -8.85 -18.43 -1.55
C GLY A 527 -9.28 -18.16 -0.12
N VAL A 528 -10.49 -17.71 0.13
CA VAL A 528 -10.97 -17.39 1.47
C VAL A 528 -12.20 -18.23 1.80
N ILE A 529 -12.11 -19.02 2.89
CA ILE A 529 -13.24 -19.78 3.44
C ILE A 529 -13.88 -18.93 4.53
N ILE A 530 -15.13 -18.49 4.30
CA ILE A 530 -15.98 -17.84 5.29
C ILE A 530 -16.78 -18.93 6.00
N GLY A 531 -16.60 -19.04 7.32
CA GLY A 531 -17.25 -20.05 8.13
C GLY A 531 -18.60 -19.61 8.71
N ASP A 532 -19.15 -20.43 9.61
CA ASP A 532 -20.47 -20.23 10.21
C ASP A 532 -20.59 -19.00 11.12
N ASP A 533 -19.48 -18.32 11.40
CA ASP A 533 -19.45 -17.09 12.19
C ASP A 533 -19.94 -15.85 11.41
N MET A 534 -20.22 -15.99 10.11
CA MET A 534 -20.80 -14.95 9.26
C MET A 534 -21.86 -15.54 8.32
N ARG A 535 -23.05 -14.95 8.29
CA ARG A 535 -24.18 -15.39 7.45
C ARG A 535 -24.99 -14.20 6.95
N PHE A 536 -25.84 -14.42 5.97
CA PHE A 536 -26.79 -13.42 5.48
C PHE A 536 -28.21 -13.81 5.89
N GLU A 537 -28.86 -12.96 6.70
CA GLU A 537 -30.17 -13.23 7.24
C GLU A 537 -31.01 -11.94 7.32
N ASN A 538 -32.26 -11.99 6.90
CA ASN A 538 -33.21 -10.86 6.94
C ASN A 538 -32.68 -9.59 6.22
N GLY A 539 -31.93 -9.77 5.13
CA GLY A 539 -31.39 -8.67 4.34
C GLY A 539 -30.13 -8.02 4.91
N LYS A 540 -29.46 -8.66 5.87
CA LYS A 540 -28.26 -8.14 6.54
C LYS A 540 -27.17 -9.22 6.69
N VAL A 541 -25.92 -8.77 6.72
CA VAL A 541 -24.77 -9.58 7.11
C VAL A 541 -24.73 -9.66 8.64
N ILE A 542 -24.92 -10.86 9.16
CA ILE A 542 -24.96 -11.15 10.60
C ILE A 542 -23.73 -11.93 11.01
N THR A 543 -23.09 -11.51 12.08
CA THR A 543 -21.96 -12.24 12.68
C THR A 543 -22.39 -12.95 13.97
N ASP A 544 -21.75 -14.09 14.27
CA ASP A 544 -22.05 -14.91 15.44
C ASP A 544 -20.76 -15.48 16.07
N TYR A 545 -20.25 -14.81 17.09
CA TYR A 545 -19.06 -15.24 17.80
C TYR A 545 -19.20 -16.60 18.50
N THR A 546 -20.42 -17.11 18.70
CA THR A 546 -20.63 -18.42 19.33
C THR A 546 -20.26 -19.57 18.38
N LYS A 547 -20.21 -19.31 17.07
CA LYS A 547 -19.80 -20.24 16.02
C LYS A 547 -18.29 -20.33 15.84
N ARG A 548 -17.54 -19.45 16.50
CA ARG A 548 -16.09 -19.52 16.47
C ARG A 548 -15.56 -20.68 17.31
N ALA A 549 -14.44 -21.22 16.89
CA ALA A 549 -13.79 -22.35 17.55
C ALA A 549 -13.41 -22.05 19.01
N ARG A 550 -13.43 -23.06 19.85
CA ARG A 550 -13.00 -22.93 21.26
C ARG A 550 -11.51 -22.60 21.39
N THR A 551 -10.72 -22.92 20.39
CA THR A 551 -9.29 -22.65 20.32
C THR A 551 -8.98 -21.23 19.83
N ASP A 552 -9.98 -20.48 19.38
CA ASP A 552 -9.82 -19.09 18.96
C ASP A 552 -9.53 -18.18 20.15
N ASN A 553 -8.39 -17.50 20.09
CA ASN A 553 -7.99 -16.51 21.08
C ASN A 553 -8.31 -15.06 20.68
N SER A 554 -8.80 -14.83 19.46
CA SER A 554 -9.08 -13.48 18.95
C SER A 554 -10.20 -12.79 19.75
N LEU A 555 -11.19 -13.57 20.18
CA LEU A 555 -12.32 -13.12 21.00
C LEU A 555 -12.23 -13.59 22.47
N LYS A 556 -11.02 -13.89 22.96
CA LYS A 556 -10.82 -14.28 24.35
C LYS A 556 -11.31 -13.19 25.30
N GLY A 557 -12.27 -13.54 26.17
CA GLY A 557 -12.89 -12.60 27.11
C GLY A 557 -14.27 -12.09 26.66
N ILE A 558 -14.70 -12.32 25.42
CA ILE A 558 -15.98 -11.86 24.89
C ILE A 558 -17.17 -12.36 25.71
N LYS A 559 -17.14 -13.63 26.17
CA LYS A 559 -18.20 -14.20 27.01
C LYS A 559 -18.30 -13.49 28.38
N THR A 560 -17.21 -13.01 28.92
CA THR A 560 -17.18 -12.22 30.15
C THR A 560 -17.72 -10.81 29.92
N LEU A 561 -17.38 -10.22 28.79
CA LEU A 561 -17.94 -8.93 28.37
C LEU A 561 -19.46 -9.05 28.15
N ALA A 562 -19.92 -10.09 27.44
CA ALA A 562 -21.33 -10.33 27.18
C ALA A 562 -22.19 -10.52 28.44
N LYS A 563 -21.62 -11.06 29.53
CA LYS A 563 -22.29 -11.13 30.84
C LYS A 563 -22.47 -9.76 31.50
N LYS A 564 -21.60 -8.79 31.21
CA LYS A 564 -21.65 -7.44 31.77
C LYS A 564 -22.44 -6.49 30.87
N ASP A 565 -22.23 -6.59 29.58
CA ASP A 565 -22.80 -5.73 28.56
C ASP A 565 -22.87 -6.52 27.24
N LYS A 566 -24.03 -7.08 26.97
CA LYS A 566 -24.24 -7.95 25.82
C LYS A 566 -24.18 -7.16 24.51
N GLU A 567 -24.77 -5.96 24.46
CA GLU A 567 -24.82 -5.14 23.26
C GLU A 567 -23.40 -4.72 22.82
N LYS A 568 -22.60 -4.28 23.78
CA LYS A 568 -21.20 -3.96 23.52
C LYS A 568 -20.37 -5.17 23.09
N ALA A 569 -20.64 -6.35 23.67
CA ALA A 569 -19.95 -7.58 23.27
C ALA A 569 -20.30 -7.98 21.83
N ASP A 570 -21.58 -7.91 21.47
CA ASP A 570 -22.06 -8.21 20.11
C ASP A 570 -21.47 -7.23 19.10
N GLN A 571 -21.44 -5.93 19.40
CA GLN A 571 -20.85 -4.91 18.54
C GLN A 571 -19.34 -5.12 18.32
N VAL A 572 -18.57 -5.36 19.37
CA VAL A 572 -17.13 -5.60 19.27
C VAL A 572 -16.81 -6.90 18.54
N ALA A 573 -17.62 -7.94 18.76
CA ALA A 573 -17.47 -9.21 18.06
C ALA A 573 -17.76 -9.06 16.56
N ASP A 574 -18.82 -8.32 16.19
CA ASP A 574 -19.16 -8.00 14.81
C ASP A 574 -18.00 -7.29 14.10
N GLU A 575 -17.44 -6.25 14.71
CA GLU A 575 -16.28 -5.52 14.20
C GLU A 575 -15.09 -6.47 13.96
N ILE A 576 -14.72 -7.30 14.93
CA ILE A 576 -13.57 -8.19 14.84
C ILE A 576 -13.76 -9.26 13.76
N ILE A 577 -14.96 -9.85 13.66
CA ILE A 577 -15.26 -10.88 12.67
C ILE A 577 -15.23 -10.28 11.25
N LYS A 578 -15.91 -9.16 11.04
CA LYS A 578 -15.92 -8.47 9.74
C LYS A 578 -14.52 -8.02 9.33
N ASN A 579 -13.75 -7.41 10.23
CA ASN A 579 -12.37 -7.02 9.99
C ASN A 579 -11.46 -8.22 9.69
N THR A 580 -11.71 -9.39 10.30
CA THR A 580 -10.97 -10.61 9.98
C THR A 580 -11.18 -10.99 8.51
N TYR A 581 -12.40 -11.11 8.05
CA TYR A 581 -12.68 -11.49 6.66
C TYR A 581 -12.26 -10.40 5.67
N ARG A 582 -12.50 -9.12 5.99
CA ARG A 582 -11.97 -8.01 5.21
C ARG A 582 -10.45 -8.11 5.02
N THR A 583 -9.73 -8.39 6.11
CA THR A 583 -8.28 -8.53 6.05
C THR A 583 -7.86 -9.73 5.22
N LEU A 584 -8.50 -10.90 5.38
CA LEU A 584 -8.19 -12.10 4.58
C LEU A 584 -8.44 -11.84 3.09
N MET A 585 -9.59 -11.26 2.73
CA MET A 585 -9.97 -10.99 1.34
C MET A 585 -9.08 -9.91 0.67
N THR A 586 -8.38 -9.10 1.44
CA THR A 586 -7.45 -8.08 0.92
C THR A 586 -5.98 -8.54 0.88
N ARG A 587 -5.69 -9.82 1.15
CA ARG A 587 -4.31 -10.35 1.05
C ARG A 587 -3.89 -10.67 -0.39
N GLY A 588 -4.83 -10.88 -1.31
CA GLY A 588 -4.56 -11.09 -2.73
C GLY A 588 -4.28 -9.76 -3.43
N MET A 589 -3.13 -9.68 -4.11
CA MET A 589 -2.78 -8.49 -4.90
C MET A 589 -3.60 -8.42 -6.20
N LYS A 590 -3.89 -9.59 -6.81
CA LYS A 590 -4.52 -9.72 -8.13
C LYS A 590 -5.90 -10.32 -8.08
N GLY A 591 -6.21 -11.11 -7.05
CA GLY A 591 -7.53 -11.72 -6.97
C GLY A 591 -7.81 -12.46 -5.66
N CYS A 592 -9.12 -12.69 -5.44
CA CYS A 592 -9.68 -13.36 -4.28
C CYS A 592 -10.82 -14.29 -4.70
N TYR A 593 -10.74 -15.55 -4.30
CA TYR A 593 -11.76 -16.57 -4.54
C TYR A 593 -12.40 -16.92 -3.21
N VAL A 594 -13.71 -16.75 -3.10
CA VAL A 594 -14.41 -16.86 -1.82
C VAL A 594 -15.36 -18.06 -1.84
N TYR A 595 -15.30 -18.85 -0.79
CA TYR A 595 -16.31 -19.84 -0.48
C TYR A 595 -16.98 -19.50 0.86
N CYS A 596 -18.31 -19.56 0.93
CA CYS A 596 -19.08 -19.34 2.15
C CYS A 596 -19.78 -20.63 2.58
N THR A 597 -19.69 -20.99 3.87
CA THR A 597 -20.50 -22.12 4.42
C THR A 597 -21.99 -21.79 4.43
N ASP A 598 -22.35 -20.51 4.58
CA ASP A 598 -23.73 -20.02 4.47
C ASP A 598 -24.09 -19.73 3.00
N THR A 599 -25.05 -20.48 2.46
CA THR A 599 -25.49 -20.36 1.07
C THR A 599 -26.18 -19.02 0.79
N ALA A 600 -26.89 -18.44 1.77
CA ALA A 600 -27.54 -17.15 1.61
C ALA A 600 -26.51 -16.01 1.50
N LEU A 601 -25.41 -16.09 2.24
CA LEU A 601 -24.28 -15.17 2.12
C LEU A 601 -23.60 -15.31 0.76
N ALA A 602 -23.38 -16.54 0.28
CA ALA A 602 -22.81 -16.78 -1.05
C ALA A 602 -23.67 -16.15 -2.15
N GLU A 603 -24.97 -16.38 -2.14
CA GLU A 603 -25.92 -15.81 -3.10
C GLU A 603 -26.00 -14.27 -3.03
N TYR A 604 -25.94 -13.70 -1.82
CA TYR A 604 -25.87 -12.26 -1.62
C TYR A 604 -24.61 -11.66 -2.29
N LEU A 605 -23.44 -12.25 -2.02
CA LEU A 605 -22.17 -11.77 -2.60
C LEU A 605 -22.13 -11.96 -4.12
N LYS A 606 -22.63 -13.11 -4.66
CA LYS A 606 -22.77 -13.32 -6.12
C LYS A 606 -23.64 -12.25 -6.76
N LYS A 607 -24.77 -11.92 -6.12
CA LYS A 607 -25.67 -10.87 -6.61
C LYS A 607 -24.99 -9.50 -6.69
N LEU A 608 -24.18 -9.15 -5.68
CA LEU A 608 -23.39 -7.91 -5.68
C LEU A 608 -22.35 -7.90 -6.81
N LEU A 609 -21.75 -9.06 -7.12
CA LEU A 609 -20.79 -9.22 -8.21
C LEU A 609 -21.46 -9.34 -9.59
N LYS A 610 -22.80 -9.37 -9.67
CA LYS A 610 -23.56 -9.72 -10.90
C LYS A 610 -23.09 -11.05 -11.50
N GLN A 611 -22.53 -11.94 -10.68
CA GLN A 611 -22.09 -13.29 -11.07
C GLN A 611 -23.33 -14.17 -11.28
N LYS A 612 -23.39 -14.82 -12.46
CA LYS A 612 -24.48 -15.75 -12.82
C LYS A 612 -24.27 -17.11 -12.18
#